data_8398199bb64188f86c71e5ed6fe88ac4
#
_entry.id   8398199bb64188f86c71e5ed6fe88ac4
#
_cell.length_a   1.000
_cell.length_b   1.000
_cell.length_c   1.000
_cell.angle_alpha   90.00
_cell.angle_beta   90.00
_cell.angle_gamma   90.00
#
_symmetry.space_group_name_H-M   'P 1'
#
loop_
_entity.id
_entity.type
_entity.pdbx_description
1 polymer ?
#
loop_
_entity_poly.entity_id
_entity_poly.type
_entity_poly.pdbx_seq_one_letter_code
_entity_poly.pdbx_strand_id
1 'polypeptide(L)'
;MKNPLYVDYHDHERWIPNFDDQYLFEMLILESFQAGLSRECVLNKRENFKKAYDNFDIKKVCNYDENKISELMKNPWIIRNRLKIKASINNAKIFKNIVNEFWNFYEYLKTFTNWGITHETWKTTNKRSDNISKDLQKRWMRFVWNVIIYSYLQAIGVINSHEDGCFLN
;
A
#
# COMPACT_ATOMS: atom_id res chain seq x y z
N MET A 1 7.95 -15.11 -20.76
CA MET A 1 7.41 -15.97 -19.68
C MET A 1 6.97 -15.02 -18.56
N LYS A 2 5.70 -15.02 -18.12
CA LYS A 2 5.24 -14.14 -17.04
C LYS A 2 5.86 -14.61 -15.72
N ASN A 3 6.26 -13.66 -14.86
CA ASN A 3 6.81 -13.94 -13.53
C ASN A 3 5.79 -14.73 -12.68
N PRO A 4 6.10 -15.95 -12.17
CA PRO A 4 5.15 -16.75 -11.41
C PRO A 4 4.58 -16.04 -10.17
N LEU A 5 5.40 -15.26 -9.45
CA LEU A 5 4.96 -14.47 -8.31
C LEU A 5 3.94 -13.38 -8.70
N TYR A 6 4.09 -12.83 -9.90
CA TYR A 6 3.15 -11.83 -10.40
C TYR A 6 1.82 -12.47 -10.79
N VAL A 7 1.85 -13.68 -11.35
CA VAL A 7 0.63 -14.45 -11.68
C VAL A 7 -0.09 -14.84 -10.41
N ASP A 8 0.61 -15.40 -9.43
CA ASP A 8 0.03 -15.78 -8.13
C ASP A 8 -0.59 -14.60 -7.40
N TYR A 9 0.11 -13.47 -7.34
CA TYR A 9 -0.43 -12.23 -6.76
C TYR A 9 -1.68 -11.72 -7.50
N HIS A 10 -1.69 -11.81 -8.84
CA HIS A 10 -2.83 -11.44 -9.66
C HIS A 10 -4.04 -12.35 -9.37
N ASP A 11 -3.82 -13.65 -9.28
CA ASP A 11 -4.90 -14.64 -9.23
C ASP A 11 -5.48 -14.83 -7.83
N HIS A 12 -4.68 -14.61 -6.78
CA HIS A 12 -5.06 -14.97 -5.42
C HIS A 12 -5.07 -13.81 -4.40
N GLU A 13 -4.62 -12.60 -4.80
CA GLU A 13 -4.51 -11.52 -3.84
C GLU A 13 -5.02 -10.17 -4.38
N ARG A 14 -4.52 -9.73 -5.53
CA ARG A 14 -4.91 -8.45 -6.09
C ARG A 14 -6.40 -8.43 -6.44
N TRP A 15 -7.05 -7.31 -6.12
CA TRP A 15 -8.51 -7.08 -6.27
C TRP A 15 -9.40 -7.94 -5.36
N ILE A 16 -8.81 -8.79 -4.50
CA ILE A 16 -9.55 -9.51 -3.49
C ILE A 16 -9.64 -8.64 -2.23
N PRO A 17 -10.85 -8.34 -1.71
CA PRO A 17 -11.00 -7.52 -0.52
C PRO A 17 -10.30 -8.13 0.69
N ASN A 18 -9.37 -7.37 1.28
CA ASN A 18 -8.73 -7.70 2.55
C ASN A 18 -8.63 -6.43 3.39
N PHE A 19 -9.21 -6.47 4.58
CA PHE A 19 -9.43 -5.31 5.44
C PHE A 19 -8.74 -5.42 6.80
N ASP A 20 -7.82 -6.37 6.94
CA ASP A 20 -6.92 -6.43 8.10
C ASP A 20 -5.97 -5.23 8.11
N ASP A 21 -5.86 -4.55 9.25
CA ASP A 21 -5.08 -3.32 9.37
C ASP A 21 -3.59 -3.52 9.05
N GLN A 22 -3.01 -4.68 9.39
CA GLN A 22 -1.62 -4.98 9.09
C GLN A 22 -1.42 -5.15 7.59
N TYR A 23 -2.34 -5.85 6.91
CA TYR A 23 -2.34 -5.99 5.46
C TYR A 23 -2.53 -4.64 4.76
N LEU A 24 -3.51 -3.84 5.22
CA LEU A 24 -3.76 -2.50 4.68
C LEU A 24 -2.53 -1.59 4.82
N PHE A 25 -1.84 -1.68 5.95
CA PHE A 25 -0.59 -0.93 6.18
C PHE A 25 0.55 -1.44 5.28
N GLU A 26 0.75 -2.77 5.18
CA GLU A 26 1.72 -3.38 4.26
C GLU A 26 1.54 -2.86 2.84
N MET A 27 0.32 -2.96 2.29
CA MET A 27 0.02 -2.52 0.94
C MET A 27 0.25 -1.02 0.74
N LEU A 28 -0.14 -0.18 1.70
CA LEU A 28 0.08 1.26 1.63
C LEU A 28 1.58 1.61 1.55
N ILE A 29 2.40 0.94 2.34
CA ILE A 29 3.84 1.15 2.33
C ILE A 29 4.48 0.63 1.03
N LEU A 30 4.11 -0.57 0.59
CA LEU A 30 4.66 -1.14 -0.66
C LEU A 30 4.30 -0.30 -1.89
N GLU A 31 3.06 0.18 -2.00
CA GLU A 31 2.63 1.07 -3.08
C GLU A 31 3.35 2.44 -3.01
N SER A 32 3.61 2.95 -1.81
CA SER A 32 4.45 4.16 -1.62
C SER A 32 5.89 3.94 -2.10
N PHE A 33 6.46 2.76 -1.87
CA PHE A 33 7.77 2.38 -2.39
C PHE A 33 7.77 2.16 -3.91
N GLN A 34 6.63 1.77 -4.49
CA GLN A 34 6.49 1.57 -5.93
C GLN A 34 6.58 2.88 -6.74
N ALA A 35 6.38 4.04 -6.14
CA ALA A 35 6.47 5.32 -6.84
C ALA A 35 7.77 5.44 -7.66
N GLY A 36 7.63 5.54 -8.99
CA GLY A 36 8.76 5.57 -9.94
C GLY A 36 9.40 4.21 -10.26
N LEU A 37 8.79 3.11 -9.84
CA LEU A 37 9.27 1.74 -10.09
C LEU A 37 8.14 0.87 -10.67
N SER A 38 8.50 -0.29 -11.24
CA SER A 38 7.50 -1.26 -11.65
C SER A 38 6.93 -2.02 -10.46
N ARG A 39 5.67 -2.47 -10.57
CA ARG A 39 5.01 -3.32 -9.58
C ARG A 39 5.79 -4.61 -9.34
N GLU A 40 6.28 -5.23 -10.40
CA GLU A 40 7.07 -6.45 -10.33
C GLU A 40 8.34 -6.26 -9.49
N CYS A 41 9.00 -5.11 -9.60
CA CYS A 41 10.19 -4.80 -8.78
C CYS A 41 9.87 -4.82 -7.29
N VAL A 42 8.73 -4.28 -6.88
CA VAL A 42 8.31 -4.24 -5.47
C VAL A 42 7.85 -5.62 -5.01
N LEU A 43 7.06 -6.32 -5.84
CA LEU A 43 6.54 -7.65 -5.53
C LEU A 43 7.68 -8.67 -5.31
N ASN A 44 8.70 -8.66 -6.17
CA ASN A 44 9.88 -9.52 -6.02
C ASN A 44 10.67 -9.25 -4.72
N LYS A 45 10.49 -8.10 -4.10
CA LYS A 45 11.15 -7.70 -2.84
C LYS A 45 10.23 -7.79 -1.62
N ARG A 46 8.96 -8.15 -1.81
CA ARG A 46 7.94 -8.09 -0.76
C ARG A 46 8.30 -8.90 0.49
N GLU A 47 8.75 -10.14 0.31
CA GLU A 47 9.16 -11.00 1.43
C GLU A 47 10.39 -10.45 2.18
N ASN A 48 11.31 -9.81 1.46
CA ASN A 48 12.44 -9.13 2.08
C ASN A 48 12.01 -7.86 2.82
N PHE A 49 11.03 -7.13 2.30
CA PHE A 49 10.40 -6.02 3.02
C PHE A 49 9.72 -6.49 4.30
N LYS A 50 8.93 -7.59 4.26
CA LYS A 50 8.30 -8.17 5.45
C LYS A 50 9.35 -8.46 6.54
N LYS A 51 10.44 -9.13 6.18
CA LYS A 51 11.54 -9.44 7.11
C LYS A 51 12.19 -8.18 7.66
N ALA A 52 12.47 -7.18 6.82
CA ALA A 52 13.16 -5.95 7.20
C ALA A 52 12.28 -4.99 8.03
N TYR A 53 10.97 -5.03 7.84
CA TYR A 53 9.95 -4.17 8.47
C TYR A 53 9.15 -4.87 9.57
N ASP A 54 9.70 -5.92 10.20
CA ASP A 54 9.04 -6.65 11.30
C ASP A 54 7.63 -7.11 10.94
N ASN A 55 7.43 -7.67 9.74
CA ASN A 55 6.14 -8.05 9.15
C ASN A 55 5.13 -6.90 9.06
N PHE A 56 5.61 -5.67 8.90
CA PHE A 56 4.79 -4.46 8.90
C PHE A 56 3.96 -4.26 10.18
N ASP A 57 4.49 -4.71 11.32
CA ASP A 57 3.90 -4.39 12.62
C ASP A 57 3.92 -2.87 12.82
N ILE A 58 2.74 -2.27 12.81
CA ILE A 58 2.55 -0.82 12.86
C ILE A 58 3.22 -0.23 14.11
N LYS A 59 3.11 -0.90 15.26
CA LYS A 59 3.68 -0.42 16.53
C LYS A 59 5.20 -0.41 16.47
N LYS A 60 5.81 -1.44 15.87
CA LYS A 60 7.27 -1.50 15.71
C LYS A 60 7.76 -0.45 14.73
N VAL A 61 7.12 -0.34 13.55
CA VAL A 61 7.52 0.63 12.52
C VAL A 61 7.40 2.08 13.03
N CYS A 62 6.39 2.41 13.82
CA CYS A 62 6.25 3.72 14.47
C CYS A 62 7.47 4.11 15.32
N ASN A 63 8.18 3.14 15.87
CA ASN A 63 9.29 3.32 16.81
C ASN A 63 10.68 3.19 16.15
N TYR A 64 10.75 3.03 14.83
CA TYR A 64 12.04 2.97 14.14
C TYR A 64 12.81 4.27 14.30
N ASP A 65 14.07 4.15 14.70
CA ASP A 65 15.03 5.22 14.93
C ASP A 65 16.03 5.36 13.75
N GLU A 66 16.99 6.26 13.89
CA GLU A 66 18.05 6.46 12.88
C GLU A 66 18.97 5.23 12.74
N ASN A 67 19.11 4.39 13.78
CA ASN A 67 19.87 3.14 13.69
C ASN A 67 19.15 2.15 12.78
N LYS A 68 17.82 1.99 12.95
CA LYS A 68 17.00 1.15 12.07
C LYS A 68 16.95 1.68 10.64
N ILE A 69 16.85 2.99 10.46
CA ILE A 69 16.94 3.61 9.11
C ILE A 69 18.28 3.28 8.45
N SER A 70 19.38 3.35 9.20
CA SER A 70 20.71 3.02 8.69
C SER A 70 20.86 1.54 8.36
N GLU A 71 20.26 0.65 9.15
CA GLU A 71 20.17 -0.78 8.88
C GLU A 71 19.41 -1.04 7.56
N LEU A 72 18.22 -0.45 7.41
CA LEU A 72 17.40 -0.57 6.19
C LEU A 72 18.13 -0.05 4.94
N MET A 73 18.88 1.05 5.07
CA MET A 73 19.68 1.61 3.99
C MET A 73 20.85 0.70 3.55
N LYS A 74 21.34 -0.17 4.44
CA LYS A 74 22.38 -1.16 4.13
C LYS A 74 21.83 -2.46 3.54
N ASN A 75 20.52 -2.71 3.66
CA ASN A 75 19.90 -3.95 3.21
C ASN A 75 19.75 -3.97 1.66
N PRO A 76 20.51 -4.79 0.92
CA PRO A 76 20.44 -4.81 -0.54
C PRO A 76 19.17 -5.46 -1.10
N TRP A 77 18.40 -6.14 -0.28
CA TRP A 77 17.23 -6.92 -0.66
C TRP A 77 15.95 -6.10 -0.71
N ILE A 78 15.97 -4.85 -0.18
CA ILE A 78 14.85 -3.92 -0.25
C ILE A 78 15.19 -2.71 -1.14
N ILE A 79 14.22 -1.84 -1.38
CA ILE A 79 14.44 -0.56 -2.08
C ILE A 79 15.08 0.42 -1.11
N ARG A 80 16.36 0.75 -1.34
CA ARG A 80 17.16 1.64 -0.50
C ARG A 80 16.95 3.10 -0.88
N ASN A 81 15.88 3.68 -0.36
CA ASN A 81 15.60 5.12 -0.52
C ASN A 81 15.28 5.73 0.84
N ARG A 82 16.21 6.55 1.36
CA ARG A 82 16.11 7.15 2.70
C ARG A 82 14.85 7.99 2.88
N LEU A 83 14.42 8.71 1.85
CA LEU A 83 13.19 9.52 1.93
C LEU A 83 11.95 8.63 2.07
N LYS A 84 11.87 7.54 1.30
CA LYS A 84 10.76 6.59 1.38
C LYS A 84 10.77 5.83 2.71
N ILE A 85 11.95 5.44 3.23
CA ILE A 85 12.07 4.82 4.55
C ILE A 85 11.60 5.78 5.66
N LYS A 86 12.05 7.03 5.66
CA LYS A 86 11.56 8.04 6.62
C LYS A 86 10.06 8.29 6.47
N ALA A 87 9.56 8.33 5.25
CA ALA A 87 8.14 8.48 4.98
C ALA A 87 7.33 7.29 5.51
N SER A 88 7.81 6.05 5.38
CA SER A 88 7.10 4.88 5.90
C SER A 88 6.91 4.93 7.42
N ILE A 89 7.92 5.41 8.16
CA ILE A 89 7.85 5.61 9.62
C ILE A 89 6.83 6.71 9.97
N ASN A 90 6.88 7.83 9.26
CA ASN A 90 5.90 8.90 9.44
C ASN A 90 4.48 8.41 9.13
N ASN A 91 4.30 7.69 8.03
CA ASN A 91 3.02 7.14 7.61
C ASN A 91 2.49 6.10 8.61
N ALA A 92 3.37 5.30 9.25
CA ALA A 92 2.97 4.37 10.31
C ALA A 92 2.34 5.10 11.50
N LYS A 93 2.94 6.23 11.94
CA LYS A 93 2.41 7.05 13.03
C LYS A 93 1.03 7.61 12.69
N ILE A 94 0.87 8.11 11.46
CA ILE A 94 -0.40 8.67 11.00
C ILE A 94 -1.44 7.56 10.83
N PHE A 95 -1.06 6.42 10.26
CA PHE A 95 -1.93 5.24 10.13
C PHE A 95 -2.47 4.81 11.50
N LYS A 96 -1.58 4.70 12.50
CA LYS A 96 -1.98 4.39 13.88
C LYS A 96 -2.96 5.42 14.46
N ASN A 97 -2.76 6.71 14.18
CA ASN A 97 -3.68 7.76 14.64
C ASN A 97 -5.05 7.62 13.96
N ILE A 98 -5.08 7.30 12.66
CA ILE A 98 -6.33 7.05 11.93
C ILE A 98 -7.06 5.82 12.51
N VAL A 99 -6.35 4.73 12.78
CA VAL A 99 -6.93 3.54 13.42
C VAL A 99 -7.54 3.88 14.78
N ASN A 100 -6.88 4.70 15.58
CA ASN A 100 -7.41 5.16 16.88
C ASN A 100 -8.64 6.06 16.73
N GLU A 101 -8.70 6.89 15.68
CA GLU A 101 -9.81 7.81 15.39
C GLU A 101 -11.05 7.06 14.85
N PHE A 102 -10.87 6.02 14.02
CA PHE A 102 -11.91 5.33 13.26
C PHE A 102 -12.13 3.87 13.65
N TRP A 103 -11.49 3.34 14.71
CA TRP A 103 -11.45 1.93 15.16
C TRP A 103 -10.55 1.00 14.33
N ASN A 104 -10.50 1.18 13.02
CA ASN A 104 -9.60 0.52 12.09
C ASN A 104 -9.47 1.36 10.82
N PHE A 105 -8.47 1.03 9.99
CA PHE A 105 -8.22 1.79 8.78
C PHE A 105 -9.29 1.56 7.69
N TYR A 106 -9.94 0.41 7.75
CA TYR A 106 -11.06 0.10 6.87
C TYR A 106 -12.26 1.04 7.11
N GLU A 107 -12.65 1.33 8.37
CA GLU A 107 -13.71 2.28 8.68
C GLU A 107 -13.38 3.70 8.20
N TYR A 108 -12.10 4.10 8.28
CA TYR A 108 -11.65 5.36 7.67
C TYR A 108 -11.84 5.36 6.15
N LEU A 109 -11.44 4.30 5.44
CA LEU A 109 -11.64 4.20 3.98
C LEU A 109 -13.13 4.23 3.61
N LYS A 110 -14.00 3.71 4.47
CA LYS A 110 -15.47 3.76 4.31
C LYS A 110 -15.99 5.17 4.10
N THR A 111 -15.43 6.14 4.75
CA THR A 111 -15.90 7.53 4.62
C THR A 111 -15.78 8.07 3.19
N PHE A 112 -14.98 7.41 2.33
CA PHE A 112 -14.74 7.81 0.94
C PHE A 112 -15.34 6.85 -0.10
N THR A 113 -15.61 5.60 0.25
CA THR A 113 -15.83 4.54 -0.74
C THR A 113 -17.27 4.05 -0.85
N ASN A 114 -18.17 4.35 0.10
CA ASN A 114 -19.54 3.81 0.16
C ASN A 114 -19.64 2.29 -0.10
N TRP A 115 -18.56 1.53 0.10
CA TRP A 115 -18.42 0.07 0.08
C TRP A 115 -18.83 -0.69 -1.19
N GLY A 116 -19.03 -0.05 -2.28
CA GLY A 116 -19.13 -0.76 -3.57
C GLY A 116 -17.73 -1.06 -4.10
N ILE A 117 -17.45 -2.33 -4.43
CA ILE A 117 -16.35 -2.65 -5.36
C ILE A 117 -16.65 -1.91 -6.65
N THR A 118 -15.70 -1.13 -7.13
CA THR A 118 -15.85 -0.41 -8.38
C THR A 118 -15.11 -1.15 -9.47
N HIS A 119 -15.80 -1.54 -10.55
CA HIS A 119 -15.18 -2.09 -11.74
C HIS A 119 -14.75 -0.93 -12.64
N GLU A 120 -13.46 -0.76 -12.81
CA GLU A 120 -12.87 0.29 -13.66
C GLU A 120 -11.62 -0.25 -14.37
N THR A 121 -11.63 -0.20 -15.70
CA THR A 121 -10.48 -0.54 -16.54
C THR A 121 -9.84 0.71 -17.11
N TRP A 122 -8.55 0.66 -17.43
CA TRP A 122 -7.80 1.71 -18.14
C TRP A 122 -7.67 3.05 -17.43
N LYS A 123 -7.98 3.12 -16.12
CA LYS A 123 -7.79 4.33 -15.30
C LYS A 123 -6.57 4.20 -14.40
N THR A 124 -5.99 5.33 -14.05
CA THR A 124 -4.89 5.46 -13.09
C THR A 124 -5.27 6.30 -11.88
N THR A 125 -6.42 6.97 -11.92
CA THR A 125 -7.00 7.77 -10.85
C THR A 125 -8.53 7.81 -10.98
N ASN A 126 -9.20 8.09 -9.88
CA ASN A 126 -10.61 8.39 -9.84
C ASN A 126 -10.95 9.35 -8.68
N LYS A 127 -12.18 9.81 -8.57
CA LYS A 127 -12.63 10.73 -7.51
C LYS A 127 -12.37 10.18 -6.09
N ARG A 128 -12.44 8.85 -5.89
CA ARG A 128 -12.17 8.22 -4.60
C ARG A 128 -10.68 8.31 -4.26
N SER A 129 -9.80 7.90 -5.18
CA SER A 129 -8.35 8.01 -4.98
C SER A 129 -7.89 9.45 -4.78
N ASP A 130 -8.52 10.41 -5.47
CA ASP A 130 -8.22 11.83 -5.32
C ASP A 130 -8.59 12.34 -3.91
N ASN A 131 -9.78 11.98 -3.42
CA ASN A 131 -10.25 12.42 -2.12
C ASN A 131 -9.44 11.81 -0.97
N ILE A 132 -9.17 10.49 -1.02
CA ILE A 132 -8.34 9.80 -0.03
C ILE A 132 -6.92 10.36 -0.04
N SER A 133 -6.33 10.54 -1.22
CA SER A 133 -5.00 11.15 -1.37
C SER A 133 -4.93 12.53 -0.73
N LYS A 134 -5.91 13.39 -0.98
CA LYS A 134 -5.99 14.74 -0.39
C LYS A 134 -6.09 14.70 1.14
N ASP A 135 -6.91 13.80 1.69
CA ASP A 135 -7.06 13.69 3.15
C ASP A 135 -5.78 13.14 3.81
N LEU A 136 -5.20 12.08 3.25
CA LEU A 136 -3.93 11.52 3.75
C LEU A 136 -2.78 12.54 3.70
N GLN A 137 -2.72 13.37 2.63
CA GLN A 137 -1.74 14.46 2.53
C GLN A 137 -2.00 15.56 3.56
N LYS A 138 -3.25 15.93 3.83
CA LYS A 138 -3.60 16.87 4.91
C LYS A 138 -3.18 16.34 6.29
N ARG A 139 -3.22 15.02 6.49
CA ARG A 139 -2.72 14.32 7.68
C ARG A 139 -1.20 14.17 7.69
N TRP A 140 -0.48 14.75 6.71
CA TRP A 140 0.97 14.72 6.56
C TRP A 140 1.57 13.37 6.18
N MET A 141 0.79 12.46 5.61
CA MET A 141 1.36 11.28 4.95
C MET A 141 2.16 11.68 3.69
N ARG A 142 3.19 10.91 3.40
CA ARG A 142 4.08 11.11 2.28
C ARG A 142 3.97 9.96 1.28
N PHE A 143 4.24 10.24 0.00
CA PHE A 143 4.17 9.27 -1.10
C PHE A 143 2.77 8.61 -1.21
N VAL A 144 1.71 9.39 -1.05
CA VAL A 144 0.31 8.98 -1.12
C VAL A 144 -0.47 9.80 -2.16
N TRP A 145 0.18 10.12 -3.29
CA TRP A 145 -0.50 10.79 -4.41
C TRP A 145 -1.61 9.93 -4.98
N ASN A 146 -2.54 10.55 -5.68
CA ASN A 146 -3.76 9.93 -6.19
C ASN A 146 -3.50 8.67 -7.05
N VAL A 147 -2.46 8.65 -7.88
CA VAL A 147 -2.06 7.46 -8.66
C VAL A 147 -1.62 6.31 -7.73
N ILE A 148 -0.87 6.61 -6.67
CA ILE A 148 -0.43 5.62 -5.68
C ILE A 148 -1.64 5.10 -4.90
N ILE A 149 -2.53 5.99 -4.47
CA ILE A 149 -3.76 5.61 -3.77
C ILE A 149 -4.70 4.81 -4.68
N TYR A 150 -4.78 5.12 -5.99
CA TYR A 150 -5.53 4.30 -6.93
C TYR A 150 -4.97 2.87 -7.01
N SER A 151 -3.66 2.71 -7.17
CA SER A 151 -2.98 1.41 -7.12
C SER A 151 -3.21 0.68 -5.79
N TYR A 152 -3.17 1.41 -4.67
CA TYR A 152 -3.47 0.88 -3.35
C TYR A 152 -4.91 0.34 -3.25
N LEU A 153 -5.90 1.09 -3.74
CA LEU A 153 -7.30 0.64 -3.76
C LEU A 153 -7.50 -0.60 -4.63
N GLN A 154 -6.72 -0.77 -5.70
CA GLN A 154 -6.68 -2.01 -6.48
C GLN A 154 -6.05 -3.16 -5.69
N ALA A 155 -4.95 -2.89 -4.97
CA ALA A 155 -4.25 -3.92 -4.19
C ALA A 155 -5.12 -4.50 -3.05
N ILE A 156 -5.97 -3.67 -2.44
CA ILE A 156 -6.85 -4.05 -1.32
C ILE A 156 -8.27 -4.45 -1.74
N GLY A 157 -8.54 -4.56 -3.05
CA GLY A 157 -9.81 -5.06 -3.58
C GLY A 157 -10.99 -4.07 -3.56
N VAL A 158 -10.75 -2.78 -3.36
CA VAL A 158 -11.79 -1.72 -3.46
C VAL A 158 -12.06 -1.35 -4.92
N ILE A 159 -11.05 -1.43 -5.78
CA ILE A 159 -11.17 -1.26 -7.23
C ILE A 159 -10.80 -2.57 -7.90
N ASN A 160 -11.71 -3.10 -8.67
CA ASN A 160 -11.47 -4.23 -9.57
C ASN A 160 -11.19 -3.69 -10.98
N SER A 161 -10.03 -4.02 -11.53
CA SER A 161 -9.62 -3.62 -12.87
C SER A 161 -9.32 -4.83 -13.77
N HIS A 162 -9.97 -5.96 -13.53
CA HIS A 162 -9.93 -7.07 -14.48
C HIS A 162 -10.51 -6.62 -15.82
N GLU A 163 -9.83 -7.03 -16.89
CA GLU A 163 -10.32 -6.81 -18.25
C GLU A 163 -11.39 -7.84 -18.61
N ASP A 164 -12.30 -7.46 -19.51
CA ASP A 164 -13.27 -8.38 -20.10
C ASP A 164 -12.50 -9.56 -20.73
N GLY A 165 -12.78 -10.78 -20.29
CA GLY A 165 -12.07 -11.99 -20.71
C GLY A 165 -10.99 -12.51 -19.74
N CYS A 166 -10.74 -11.85 -18.62
CA CYS A 166 -10.03 -12.45 -17.51
C CYS A 166 -10.92 -13.51 -16.84
N PHE A 167 -10.36 -14.68 -16.54
CA PHE A 167 -11.12 -15.79 -15.90
C PHE A 167 -11.59 -15.47 -14.46
N LEU A 168 -11.11 -14.36 -13.89
CA LEU A 168 -11.48 -13.85 -12.56
C LEU A 168 -12.51 -12.71 -12.62
N ASN A 169 -13.05 -12.38 -13.80
CA ASN A 169 -14.01 -11.29 -13.96
C ASN A 169 -15.45 -11.78 -13.75
#